data_d637cda08cdc88bb1e82043b1cb6f340
#
_entry.id   d637cda08cdc88bb1e82043b1cb6f340
#
_cell.length_a   1.000
_cell.length_b   1.000
_cell.length_c   1.000
_cell.angle_alpha   90.00
_cell.angle_beta   90.00
_cell.angle_gamma   90.00
#
_symmetry.space_group_name_H-M   'P 1'
#
loop_
_entity.id
_entity.type
_entity.pdbx_description
1 polymer ?
#
loop_
_entity_poly.entity_id
_entity_poly.type
_entity_poly.pdbx_seq_one_letter_code
_entity_poly.pdbx_strand_id
1 'polypeptide(L)'
;MQTKRTGLTQRGSSLLERPILPDKERSHPLQIVGIALLAFYLIAASWLFGGVTLWTRIILFCIAAVIFVVAIAPVPRRQERIGAFGATKRALIRLLIFPPFWFGLLLFGYVWLQWTNPNWTYTEISGKWWISNAGLKPNLDWPTSVYAPMDRGNPGSFLLRFGGVWLIICSAWILIRKRRDLLPILIAFAINSFFVAVVAVIQEMQQPDKVLWIYPWKGGDFSGPFFYRNHGGAFFYLSIAVCFGLSLYFQRTKDPSSRKDSPAPFFTILGLMNVGACAASGSRAGWIFGSAILITYLLLATSVWLRRSQWRGSWVGGATVLACVVVLIGSVIASLNRDYLEYHFQRFLRIPAELQQSARTIGNEASFSMFEDVPVFGYGADSYNHVFSLYIDEFPALVRKHKRSGRIRTNWVQAHNDPLQMAVELGFVGACILALSPLFFLAVFAFKLFHFREESILWFVSVLFLFVHSFAELIFQSTVLLALFAFLLLAVERNLHFQKSDTRLKHAP
;
A
#
# COMPACT_ATOMS: atom_id res chain seq x y z
N MET A 1 -72.64 8.61 17.34
CA MET A 1 -72.26 9.12 16.01
C MET A 1 -70.75 9.17 15.90
N GLN A 2 -70.13 8.13 15.32
CA GLN A 2 -68.66 8.03 15.10
C GLN A 2 -68.38 8.44 13.69
N THR A 3 -67.61 9.44 13.52
CA THR A 3 -67.08 9.84 12.20
C THR A 3 -65.66 9.27 11.98
N LYS A 4 -65.56 8.31 11.05
CA LYS A 4 -64.34 7.84 10.43
C LYS A 4 -63.63 8.99 9.70
N ARG A 5 -62.36 9.30 10.05
CA ARG A 5 -61.48 10.07 9.20
C ARG A 5 -60.48 9.11 8.51
N THR A 6 -60.66 9.02 7.23
CA THR A 6 -59.77 8.33 6.27
C THR A 6 -58.43 9.04 6.16
N GLY A 7 -57.35 8.35 6.49
CA GLY A 7 -56.00 8.82 6.22
C GLY A 7 -55.53 8.42 4.82
N LEU A 8 -55.45 9.40 3.95
CA LEU A 8 -54.68 9.35 2.70
C LEU A 8 -53.67 10.50 2.80
N THR A 9 -52.39 10.16 2.90
CA THR A 9 -51.22 10.86 2.39
C THR A 9 -49.98 10.44 3.16
N GLN A 10 -49.18 9.54 2.55
CA GLN A 10 -47.71 9.49 2.67
C GLN A 10 -47.19 8.36 1.78
N ARG A 11 -47.25 8.56 0.47
CA ARG A 11 -46.47 7.83 -0.50
C ARG A 11 -45.58 8.85 -1.23
N GLY A 12 -44.35 9.02 -0.75
CA GLY A 12 -43.43 9.87 -1.47
C GLY A 12 -42.22 10.27 -0.63
N SER A 13 -41.36 9.35 -0.25
CA SER A 13 -39.97 9.61 0.14
C SER A 13 -39.39 8.39 0.85
N SER A 14 -38.93 7.37 0.16
CA SER A 14 -38.04 6.37 0.78
C SER A 14 -37.54 5.31 -0.19
N LEU A 15 -37.10 5.70 -1.41
CA LEU A 15 -36.30 4.80 -2.24
C LEU A 15 -34.87 4.61 -1.71
N LEU A 16 -34.48 5.36 -0.67
CA LEU A 16 -33.15 5.29 -0.04
C LEU A 16 -33.13 4.65 1.37
N GLU A 17 -34.28 4.40 1.97
CA GLU A 17 -34.38 3.80 3.31
C GLU A 17 -35.08 2.45 3.27
N ARG A 18 -34.46 1.42 2.71
CA ARG A 18 -34.88 0.05 3.03
C ARG A 18 -34.19 -0.39 4.32
N PRO A 19 -34.92 -1.05 5.27
CA PRO A 19 -34.33 -1.52 6.51
C PRO A 19 -33.18 -2.47 6.25
N ILE A 20 -32.07 -2.22 6.94
CA ILE A 20 -30.90 -3.10 6.96
C ILE A 20 -31.35 -4.42 7.58
N LEU A 21 -31.49 -5.45 6.76
CA LEU A 21 -31.86 -6.79 7.18
C LEU A 21 -30.87 -7.33 8.23
N PRO A 22 -31.34 -8.08 9.22
CA PRO A 22 -30.51 -8.57 10.32
C PRO A 22 -29.37 -9.46 9.83
N ASP A 23 -28.29 -9.47 10.58
CA ASP A 23 -26.94 -9.99 10.28
C ASP A 23 -26.82 -11.50 10.01
N LYS A 24 -27.92 -12.21 9.81
CA LYS A 24 -27.99 -13.66 9.56
C LYS A 24 -27.88 -14.08 8.09
N GLU A 25 -27.75 -13.12 7.14
CA GLU A 25 -27.56 -13.50 5.74
C GLU A 25 -26.16 -14.10 5.52
N ARG A 26 -26.10 -15.38 5.16
CA ARG A 26 -24.88 -16.06 4.73
C ARG A 26 -24.33 -15.38 3.48
N SER A 27 -23.04 -15.10 3.49
CA SER A 27 -22.35 -14.58 2.29
C SER A 27 -22.46 -15.58 1.15
N HIS A 28 -22.70 -15.08 -0.07
CA HIS A 28 -22.77 -15.97 -1.24
C HIS A 28 -21.39 -16.62 -1.52
N PRO A 29 -21.32 -17.89 -1.98
CA PRO A 29 -20.06 -18.57 -2.27
C PRO A 29 -19.09 -17.75 -3.14
N LEU A 30 -19.58 -17.12 -4.22
CA LEU A 30 -18.72 -16.27 -5.07
C LEU A 30 -18.18 -15.03 -4.35
N GLN A 31 -18.90 -14.45 -3.39
CA GLN A 31 -18.37 -13.36 -2.55
C GLN A 31 -17.24 -13.88 -1.66
N ILE A 32 -17.39 -15.08 -1.10
CA ILE A 32 -16.35 -15.73 -0.30
C ILE A 32 -15.12 -16.00 -1.16
N VAL A 33 -15.32 -16.53 -2.36
CA VAL A 33 -14.23 -16.75 -3.34
C VAL A 33 -13.54 -15.43 -3.68
N GLY A 34 -14.29 -14.36 -3.97
CA GLY A 34 -13.72 -13.04 -4.27
C GLY A 34 -12.89 -12.49 -3.10
N ILE A 35 -13.36 -12.65 -1.85
CA ILE A 35 -12.63 -12.26 -0.64
C ILE A 35 -11.33 -13.07 -0.48
N ALA A 36 -11.42 -14.40 -0.70
CA ALA A 36 -10.25 -15.27 -0.67
C ALA A 36 -9.22 -14.91 -1.75
N LEU A 37 -9.67 -14.60 -2.96
CA LEU A 37 -8.80 -14.15 -4.05
C LEU A 37 -8.15 -12.78 -3.77
N LEU A 38 -8.86 -11.84 -3.10
CA LEU A 38 -8.25 -10.58 -2.63
C LEU A 38 -7.13 -10.83 -1.62
N ALA A 39 -7.35 -11.73 -0.65
CA ALA A 39 -6.32 -12.14 0.29
C ALA A 39 -5.14 -12.81 -0.44
N PHE A 40 -5.43 -13.72 -1.36
CA PHE A 40 -4.43 -14.39 -2.19
C PHE A 40 -3.59 -13.39 -3.00
N TYR A 41 -4.19 -12.33 -3.55
CA TYR A 41 -3.45 -11.29 -4.28
C TYR A 41 -2.38 -10.63 -3.41
N LEU A 42 -2.72 -10.20 -2.18
CA LEU A 42 -1.77 -9.57 -1.26
C LEU A 42 -0.65 -10.53 -0.85
N ILE A 43 -0.98 -11.83 -0.66
CA ILE A 43 -0.01 -12.89 -0.39
C ILE A 43 0.90 -13.08 -1.59
N ALA A 44 0.34 -13.33 -2.78
CA ALA A 44 1.10 -13.56 -4.00
C ALA A 44 2.02 -12.39 -4.34
N ALA A 45 1.54 -11.14 -4.20
CA ALA A 45 2.33 -9.95 -4.45
C ALA A 45 3.56 -9.85 -3.53
N SER A 46 3.47 -10.33 -2.28
CA SER A 46 4.62 -10.38 -1.37
C SER A 46 5.68 -11.34 -1.87
N TRP A 47 5.31 -12.55 -2.30
CA TRP A 47 6.23 -13.62 -2.71
C TRP A 47 6.73 -13.48 -4.16
N LEU A 48 6.02 -12.73 -4.98
CA LEU A 48 6.43 -12.37 -6.34
C LEU A 48 7.35 -11.15 -6.35
N PHE A 49 8.36 -11.13 -5.48
CA PHE A 49 9.39 -10.07 -5.38
C PHE A 49 8.80 -8.67 -5.22
N GLY A 50 7.66 -8.55 -4.54
CA GLY A 50 6.95 -7.29 -4.39
C GLY A 50 6.33 -6.75 -5.68
N GLY A 51 6.31 -7.52 -6.77
CA GLY A 51 5.78 -7.09 -8.07
C GLY A 51 6.64 -6.03 -8.77
N VAL A 52 7.96 -6.10 -8.61
CA VAL A 52 8.89 -5.11 -9.17
C VAL A 52 9.26 -5.43 -10.64
N THR A 53 9.41 -6.70 -10.99
CA THR A 53 9.78 -7.11 -12.35
C THR A 53 8.57 -7.14 -13.30
N LEU A 54 8.80 -6.99 -14.61
CA LEU A 54 7.71 -6.95 -15.60
C LEU A 54 6.85 -8.23 -15.55
N TRP A 55 7.45 -9.41 -15.52
CA TRP A 55 6.69 -10.67 -15.51
C TRP A 55 5.83 -10.82 -14.24
N THR A 56 6.30 -10.34 -13.07
CA THR A 56 5.50 -10.35 -11.85
C THR A 56 4.37 -9.34 -11.90
N ARG A 57 4.57 -8.16 -12.51
CA ARG A 57 3.51 -7.17 -12.77
C ARG A 57 2.43 -7.75 -13.67
N ILE A 58 2.81 -8.47 -14.74
CA ILE A 58 1.85 -9.13 -15.65
C ILE A 58 1.02 -10.17 -14.90
N ILE A 59 1.66 -11.05 -14.11
CA ILE A 59 0.95 -12.06 -13.32
C ILE A 59 -0.03 -11.40 -12.34
N LEU A 60 0.43 -10.39 -11.60
CA LEU A 60 -0.42 -9.68 -10.64
C LEU A 60 -1.57 -8.93 -11.32
N PHE A 61 -1.34 -8.34 -12.49
CA PHE A 61 -2.40 -7.72 -13.27
C PHE A 61 -3.45 -8.74 -13.73
N CYS A 62 -3.03 -9.91 -14.23
CA CYS A 62 -3.95 -10.99 -14.61
C CYS A 62 -4.78 -11.48 -13.42
N ILE A 63 -4.15 -11.69 -12.26
CA ILE A 63 -4.87 -12.06 -11.04
C ILE A 63 -5.88 -10.97 -10.66
N ALA A 64 -5.50 -9.69 -10.70
CA ALA A 64 -6.39 -8.56 -10.42
C ALA A 64 -7.58 -8.50 -11.39
N ALA A 65 -7.36 -8.75 -12.68
CA ALA A 65 -8.41 -8.79 -13.68
C ALA A 65 -9.41 -9.94 -13.41
N VAL A 66 -8.94 -11.12 -13.04
CA VAL A 66 -9.80 -12.25 -12.64
C VAL A 66 -10.62 -11.89 -11.41
N ILE A 67 -10.03 -11.27 -10.39
CA ILE A 67 -10.73 -10.85 -9.18
C ILE A 67 -11.82 -9.81 -9.52
N PHE A 68 -11.52 -8.89 -10.41
CA PHE A 68 -12.49 -7.86 -10.84
C PHE A 68 -13.68 -8.49 -11.59
N VAL A 69 -13.43 -9.44 -12.48
CA VAL A 69 -14.50 -10.20 -13.16
C VAL A 69 -15.36 -10.94 -12.13
N VAL A 70 -14.75 -11.63 -11.16
CA VAL A 70 -15.48 -12.33 -10.07
C VAL A 70 -16.30 -11.33 -9.22
N ALA A 71 -15.78 -10.14 -8.96
CA ALA A 71 -16.47 -9.11 -8.18
C ALA A 71 -17.73 -8.58 -8.87
N ILE A 72 -17.73 -8.48 -10.21
CA ILE A 72 -18.85 -7.99 -11.02
C ILE A 72 -19.78 -9.12 -11.43
N ALA A 73 -19.33 -10.38 -11.41
CA ALA A 73 -20.07 -11.53 -11.92
C ALA A 73 -21.48 -11.62 -11.33
N PRO A 74 -22.47 -12.01 -12.15
CA PRO A 74 -23.85 -12.16 -11.72
C PRO A 74 -23.98 -13.31 -10.72
N VAL A 75 -24.44 -12.98 -9.51
CA VAL A 75 -24.65 -13.96 -8.44
C VAL A 75 -26.13 -14.10 -8.19
N PRO A 76 -26.77 -15.21 -8.62
CA PRO A 76 -28.16 -15.48 -8.27
C PRO A 76 -28.27 -15.75 -6.77
N ARG A 77 -28.93 -14.88 -6.03
CA ARG A 77 -29.28 -15.13 -4.62
C ARG A 77 -30.55 -15.96 -4.55
N ARG A 78 -30.44 -17.15 -3.97
CA ARG A 78 -31.55 -18.13 -3.84
C ARG A 78 -32.79 -17.58 -3.11
N GLN A 79 -32.66 -16.51 -2.32
CA GLN A 79 -33.76 -15.94 -1.51
C GLN A 79 -34.31 -14.59 -2.01
N GLU A 80 -33.64 -13.94 -2.95
CA GLU A 80 -34.20 -12.72 -3.55
C GLU A 80 -34.85 -13.07 -4.89
N ARG A 81 -36.14 -12.72 -5.06
CA ARG A 81 -36.86 -12.74 -6.36
C ARG A 81 -36.22 -11.86 -7.44
N ILE A 82 -35.01 -11.36 -7.18
CA ILE A 82 -34.22 -10.50 -8.05
C ILE A 82 -33.22 -11.41 -8.78
N GLY A 83 -33.45 -11.67 -10.05
CA GLY A 83 -32.62 -12.53 -10.89
C GLY A 83 -31.15 -12.10 -10.94
N ALA A 84 -30.29 -12.92 -11.56
CA ALA A 84 -28.83 -12.72 -11.70
C ALA A 84 -28.46 -11.29 -12.15
N PHE A 85 -29.25 -10.69 -13.04
CA PHE A 85 -29.12 -9.30 -13.50
C PHE A 85 -29.18 -8.27 -12.35
N GLY A 86 -29.97 -8.50 -11.31
CA GLY A 86 -30.10 -7.57 -10.18
C GLY A 86 -28.82 -7.49 -9.32
N ALA A 87 -28.05 -8.57 -9.22
CA ALA A 87 -26.81 -8.59 -8.44
C ALA A 87 -25.68 -7.84 -9.16
N THR A 88 -25.51 -8.08 -10.46
CA THR A 88 -24.56 -7.35 -11.31
C THR A 88 -24.89 -5.86 -11.36
N LYS A 89 -26.17 -5.50 -11.53
CA LYS A 89 -26.62 -4.09 -11.47
C LYS A 89 -26.20 -3.41 -10.16
N ARG A 90 -26.37 -4.09 -9.02
CA ARG A 90 -25.95 -3.54 -7.71
C ARG A 90 -24.42 -3.40 -7.60
N ALA A 91 -23.66 -4.37 -8.11
CA ALA A 91 -22.20 -4.29 -8.14
C ALA A 91 -21.73 -3.11 -8.99
N LEU A 92 -22.32 -2.94 -10.18
CA LEU A 92 -22.03 -1.82 -11.08
C LEU A 92 -22.42 -0.47 -10.46
N ILE A 93 -23.62 -0.35 -9.86
CA ILE A 93 -24.02 0.88 -9.18
C ILE A 93 -23.02 1.23 -8.07
N ARG A 94 -22.59 0.24 -7.26
CA ARG A 94 -21.58 0.47 -6.22
C ARG A 94 -20.26 0.95 -6.79
N LEU A 95 -19.85 0.41 -7.93
CA LEU A 95 -18.63 0.83 -8.62
C LEU A 95 -18.75 2.27 -9.13
N LEU A 96 -19.87 2.59 -9.79
CA LEU A 96 -20.11 3.92 -10.38
C LEU A 96 -20.21 5.05 -9.33
N ILE A 97 -20.67 4.75 -8.11
CA ILE A 97 -20.69 5.71 -7.00
C ILE A 97 -19.36 5.79 -6.23
N PHE A 98 -18.32 5.07 -6.65
CA PHE A 98 -17.01 5.07 -6.02
C PHE A 98 -16.08 6.06 -6.75
N PRO A 99 -15.78 7.25 -6.18
CA PRO A 99 -14.99 8.25 -6.89
C PRO A 99 -13.63 7.77 -7.38
N PRO A 100 -12.84 6.95 -6.63
CA PRO A 100 -11.57 6.43 -7.11
C PRO A 100 -11.67 5.55 -8.38
N PHE A 101 -12.85 5.01 -8.71
CA PHE A 101 -13.08 4.34 -9.98
C PHE A 101 -12.91 5.32 -11.15
N TRP A 102 -13.54 6.50 -11.09
CA TRP A 102 -13.47 7.51 -12.13
C TRP A 102 -12.10 8.18 -12.19
N PHE A 103 -11.48 8.44 -11.04
CA PHE A 103 -10.13 9.00 -10.99
C PHE A 103 -9.10 8.06 -11.62
N GLY A 104 -9.24 6.74 -11.43
CA GLY A 104 -8.41 5.75 -12.10
C GLY A 104 -8.64 5.74 -13.61
N LEU A 105 -9.89 5.79 -14.08
CA LEU A 105 -10.20 5.87 -15.51
C LEU A 105 -9.60 7.14 -16.15
N LEU A 106 -9.68 8.27 -15.45
CA LEU A 106 -9.10 9.53 -15.92
C LEU A 106 -7.57 9.42 -16.02
N LEU A 107 -6.92 8.86 -14.99
CA LEU A 107 -5.47 8.63 -14.99
C LEU A 107 -5.05 7.71 -16.13
N PHE A 108 -5.76 6.61 -16.35
CA PHE A 108 -5.41 5.66 -17.41
C PHE A 108 -5.67 6.21 -18.80
N GLY A 109 -6.73 7.00 -18.98
CA GLY A 109 -6.95 7.76 -20.20
C GLY A 109 -5.81 8.73 -20.49
N TYR A 110 -5.35 9.45 -19.47
CA TYR A 110 -4.21 10.35 -19.58
C TYR A 110 -2.91 9.62 -19.96
N VAL A 111 -2.58 8.53 -19.25
CA VAL A 111 -1.39 7.71 -19.55
C VAL A 111 -1.49 7.03 -20.92
N TRP A 112 -2.69 6.65 -21.35
CA TRP A 112 -2.93 6.16 -22.69
C TRP A 112 -2.62 7.21 -23.75
N LEU A 113 -3.03 8.47 -23.55
CA LEU A 113 -2.67 9.58 -24.44
C LEU A 113 -1.15 9.77 -24.52
N GLN A 114 -0.44 9.70 -23.38
CA GLN A 114 1.01 9.72 -23.38
C GLN A 114 1.58 8.56 -24.21
N TRP A 115 1.04 7.34 -24.06
CA TRP A 115 1.54 6.14 -24.74
C TRP A 115 1.38 6.20 -26.26
N THR A 116 0.29 6.77 -26.74
CA THR A 116 -0.02 6.89 -28.18
C THR A 116 0.70 8.05 -28.87
N ASN A 117 1.39 8.92 -28.09
CA ASN A 117 2.10 10.10 -28.61
C ASN A 117 3.56 10.15 -28.17
N PRO A 118 4.43 9.20 -28.56
CA PRO A 118 5.83 9.22 -28.19
C PRO A 118 6.61 10.29 -28.98
N ASN A 119 7.35 11.15 -28.26
CA ASN A 119 8.27 12.14 -28.85
C ASN A 119 9.72 11.66 -28.85
N TRP A 120 10.04 10.63 -28.07
CA TRP A 120 11.39 10.05 -28.02
C TRP A 120 11.32 8.57 -28.34
N THR A 121 12.41 8.08 -28.94
CA THR A 121 12.57 6.66 -29.25
C THR A 121 13.80 6.13 -28.50
N TYR A 122 13.60 5.07 -27.72
CA TYR A 122 14.68 4.30 -27.13
C TYR A 122 15.26 3.35 -28.15
N THR A 123 16.60 3.37 -28.28
CA THR A 123 17.34 2.47 -29.17
C THR A 123 18.43 1.77 -28.36
N GLU A 124 18.55 0.45 -28.51
CA GLU A 124 19.61 -0.35 -27.87
C GLU A 124 20.32 -1.21 -28.94
N ILE A 125 21.67 -1.06 -29.02
CA ILE A 125 22.51 -1.86 -29.88
C ILE A 125 23.70 -2.38 -29.07
N SER A 126 23.89 -3.69 -29.05
CA SER A 126 24.99 -4.35 -28.32
C SER A 126 25.16 -3.92 -26.87
N GLY A 127 24.02 -3.78 -26.15
CA GLY A 127 23.97 -3.39 -24.74
C GLY A 127 24.27 -1.91 -24.45
N LYS A 128 24.39 -1.08 -25.49
CA LYS A 128 24.44 0.38 -25.39
C LYS A 128 23.07 0.92 -25.81
N TRP A 129 22.53 1.85 -25.05
CA TRP A 129 21.27 2.47 -25.36
C TRP A 129 21.35 3.99 -25.32
N TRP A 130 20.46 4.65 -26.05
CA TRP A 130 20.26 6.09 -26.05
C TRP A 130 18.81 6.40 -26.40
N ILE A 131 18.40 7.64 -26.17
CA ILE A 131 17.13 8.16 -26.68
C ILE A 131 17.37 9.20 -27.76
N SER A 132 16.53 9.23 -28.76
CA SER A 132 16.54 10.20 -29.86
C SER A 132 15.14 10.80 -30.02
N ASN A 133 15.07 12.06 -30.46
CA ASN A 133 13.79 12.68 -30.80
C ASN A 133 13.16 12.02 -32.02
N ALA A 134 11.85 11.82 -31.99
CA ALA A 134 11.08 11.30 -33.12
C ALA A 134 10.87 12.33 -34.24
N GLY A 135 11.16 13.63 -33.98
CA GLY A 135 11.03 14.75 -34.91
C GLY A 135 12.06 15.84 -34.69
N LEU A 136 12.00 16.90 -35.49
CA LEU A 136 12.92 18.05 -35.41
C LEU A 136 12.80 18.84 -34.09
N LYS A 137 11.61 18.87 -33.49
CA LYS A 137 11.36 19.42 -32.14
C LYS A 137 10.33 18.55 -31.44
N PRO A 138 10.53 18.20 -30.13
CA PRO A 138 9.53 17.51 -29.34
C PRO A 138 8.29 18.42 -29.17
N ASN A 139 7.08 17.85 -29.39
CA ASN A 139 5.86 18.57 -29.10
C ASN A 139 5.53 18.40 -27.60
N LEU A 140 5.95 19.36 -26.79
CA LEU A 140 5.78 19.37 -25.35
C LEU A 140 4.44 19.98 -24.90
N ASP A 141 3.66 20.53 -25.82
CA ASP A 141 2.34 21.13 -25.56
C ASP A 141 1.23 20.07 -25.42
N TRP A 142 1.60 18.80 -25.54
CA TRP A 142 0.66 17.64 -25.51
C TRP A 142 1.25 16.49 -24.70
N PRO A 143 0.42 15.66 -24.02
CA PRO A 143 0.90 14.48 -23.30
C PRO A 143 1.75 13.58 -24.17
N THR A 144 2.96 13.29 -23.75
CA THR A 144 3.96 12.57 -24.52
C THR A 144 4.63 11.46 -23.74
N SER A 145 5.44 10.62 -24.41
CA SER A 145 6.21 9.55 -23.78
C SER A 145 7.49 9.21 -24.54
N VAL A 146 8.23 8.24 -24.00
CA VAL A 146 9.34 7.57 -24.66
C VAL A 146 8.85 6.24 -25.24
N TYR A 147 9.02 6.03 -26.54
CA TYR A 147 8.79 4.73 -27.17
C TYR A 147 9.92 3.77 -26.76
N ALA A 148 9.63 2.89 -25.82
CA ALA A 148 10.56 1.90 -25.30
C ALA A 148 9.86 0.56 -25.06
N PRO A 149 10.60 -0.56 -25.00
CA PRO A 149 10.06 -1.84 -24.57
C PRO A 149 9.54 -1.79 -23.11
N MET A 150 8.53 -2.57 -22.78
CA MET A 150 7.91 -2.56 -21.45
C MET A 150 8.88 -2.93 -20.32
N ASP A 151 9.82 -3.82 -20.58
CA ASP A 151 10.84 -4.25 -19.60
C ASP A 151 11.90 -3.16 -19.33
N ARG A 152 11.99 -2.17 -20.20
CA ARG A 152 12.86 -1.00 -20.03
C ARG A 152 12.15 0.18 -19.37
N GLY A 153 10.83 0.12 -19.22
CA GLY A 153 9.97 1.18 -18.67
C GLY A 153 9.30 1.98 -19.79
N ASN A 154 7.97 1.98 -19.76
CA ASN A 154 7.11 2.75 -20.66
C ASN A 154 5.71 2.90 -20.02
N PRO A 155 4.79 3.69 -20.61
CA PRO A 155 3.44 3.85 -20.07
C PRO A 155 2.68 2.52 -19.89
N GLY A 156 2.94 1.49 -20.69
CA GLY A 156 2.33 0.17 -20.53
C GLY A 156 2.73 -0.53 -19.23
N SER A 157 3.99 -0.41 -18.80
CA SER A 157 4.45 -0.97 -17.52
C SER A 157 3.84 -0.23 -16.32
N PHE A 158 3.63 1.07 -16.43
CA PHE A 158 2.88 1.87 -15.45
C PHE A 158 1.43 1.39 -15.35
N LEU A 159 0.75 1.21 -16.50
CA LEU A 159 -0.64 0.72 -16.55
C LEU A 159 -0.79 -0.67 -15.92
N LEU A 160 0.16 -1.57 -16.11
CA LEU A 160 0.13 -2.89 -15.44
C LEU A 160 0.18 -2.75 -13.92
N ARG A 161 1.06 -1.90 -13.39
CA ARG A 161 1.23 -1.71 -11.94
C ARG A 161 0.06 -0.98 -11.32
N PHE A 162 -0.23 0.23 -11.75
CA PHE A 162 -1.32 1.04 -11.21
C PHE A 162 -2.69 0.50 -11.57
N GLY A 163 -2.88 -0.02 -12.79
CA GLY A 163 -4.11 -0.64 -13.24
C GLY A 163 -4.46 -1.90 -12.47
N GLY A 164 -3.48 -2.75 -12.18
CA GLY A 164 -3.68 -3.94 -11.34
C GLY A 164 -4.16 -3.56 -9.94
N VAL A 165 -3.52 -2.58 -9.30
CA VAL A 165 -3.92 -2.11 -7.97
C VAL A 165 -5.30 -1.45 -8.01
N TRP A 166 -5.60 -0.66 -9.03
CA TRP A 166 -6.93 -0.05 -9.20
C TRP A 166 -8.03 -1.10 -9.34
N LEU A 167 -7.81 -2.17 -10.13
CA LEU A 167 -8.76 -3.29 -10.24
C LEU A 167 -9.00 -3.96 -8.88
N ILE A 168 -7.94 -4.16 -8.07
CA ILE A 168 -8.04 -4.72 -6.71
C ILE A 168 -8.88 -3.83 -5.80
N ILE A 169 -8.67 -2.51 -5.82
CA ILE A 169 -9.41 -1.57 -4.96
C ILE A 169 -10.88 -1.48 -5.37
N CYS A 170 -11.17 -1.45 -6.66
CA CYS A 170 -12.53 -1.52 -7.18
C CYS A 170 -13.23 -2.83 -6.79
N SER A 171 -12.52 -3.95 -6.89
CA SER A 171 -13.02 -5.26 -6.46
C SER A 171 -13.30 -5.30 -4.95
N ALA A 172 -12.36 -4.83 -4.16
CA ALA A 172 -12.49 -4.77 -2.71
C ALA A 172 -13.66 -3.86 -2.29
N TRP A 173 -13.87 -2.73 -2.97
CA TRP A 173 -15.03 -1.86 -2.75
C TRP A 173 -16.36 -2.57 -3.00
N ILE A 174 -16.45 -3.40 -4.02
CA ILE A 174 -17.65 -4.17 -4.34
C ILE A 174 -17.87 -5.32 -3.35
N LEU A 175 -16.80 -6.07 -3.01
CA LEU A 175 -16.87 -7.31 -2.26
C LEU A 175 -16.97 -7.10 -0.75
N ILE A 176 -16.25 -6.11 -0.19
CA ILE A 176 -16.23 -5.84 1.25
C ILE A 176 -17.46 -5.03 1.63
N ARG A 177 -18.48 -5.72 2.12
CA ARG A 177 -19.79 -5.13 2.49
C ARG A 177 -20.00 -5.02 3.99
N LYS A 178 -19.35 -5.89 4.76
CA LYS A 178 -19.45 -6.01 6.20
C LYS A 178 -18.06 -6.21 6.79
N ARG A 179 -17.91 -5.95 8.08
CA ARG A 179 -16.63 -6.16 8.79
C ARG A 179 -16.12 -7.59 8.67
N ARG A 180 -17.01 -8.58 8.70
CA ARG A 180 -16.66 -9.98 8.50
C ARG A 180 -16.07 -10.30 7.12
N ASP A 181 -16.23 -9.42 6.14
CA ASP A 181 -15.63 -9.58 4.80
C ASP A 181 -14.20 -9.00 4.77
N LEU A 182 -13.92 -7.96 5.58
CA LEU A 182 -12.61 -7.32 5.70
C LEU A 182 -11.62 -8.15 6.55
N LEU A 183 -12.10 -8.65 7.69
CA LEU A 183 -11.24 -9.33 8.67
C LEU A 183 -10.47 -10.53 8.10
N PRO A 184 -11.06 -11.45 7.30
CA PRO A 184 -10.32 -12.58 6.75
C PRO A 184 -9.13 -12.16 5.88
N ILE A 185 -9.25 -11.06 5.14
CA ILE A 185 -8.17 -10.53 4.28
C ILE A 185 -7.01 -10.05 5.16
N LEU A 186 -7.33 -9.24 6.20
CA LEU A 186 -6.31 -8.73 7.12
C LEU A 186 -5.65 -9.84 7.94
N ILE A 187 -6.42 -10.85 8.37
CA ILE A 187 -5.91 -12.02 9.10
C ILE A 187 -4.97 -12.84 8.20
N ALA A 188 -5.39 -13.15 6.97
CA ALA A 188 -4.57 -13.89 6.03
C ALA A 188 -3.26 -13.14 5.70
N PHE A 189 -3.34 -11.81 5.52
CA PHE A 189 -2.17 -10.97 5.34
C PHE A 189 -1.25 -10.97 6.57
N ALA A 190 -1.78 -10.85 7.79
CA ALA A 190 -1.00 -10.88 9.03
C ALA A 190 -0.27 -12.23 9.21
N ILE A 191 -0.93 -13.35 8.92
CA ILE A 191 -0.30 -14.68 8.94
C ILE A 191 0.79 -14.77 7.87
N ASN A 192 0.51 -14.33 6.65
CA ASN A 192 1.50 -14.31 5.57
C ASN A 192 2.73 -13.46 5.94
N SER A 193 2.53 -12.29 6.55
CA SER A 193 3.63 -11.41 6.93
C SER A 193 4.60 -12.06 7.93
N PHE A 194 4.10 -12.95 8.80
CA PHE A 194 4.95 -13.74 9.68
C PHE A 194 5.89 -14.67 8.89
N PHE A 195 5.38 -15.39 7.87
CA PHE A 195 6.24 -16.25 7.05
C PHE A 195 7.28 -15.44 6.26
N VAL A 196 6.87 -14.29 5.72
CA VAL A 196 7.81 -13.35 5.05
C VAL A 196 8.87 -12.86 6.04
N ALA A 197 8.48 -12.53 7.28
CA ALA A 197 9.40 -12.10 8.32
C ALA A 197 10.42 -13.19 8.70
N VAL A 198 9.96 -14.43 8.86
CA VAL A 198 10.85 -15.58 9.15
C VAL A 198 11.86 -15.76 8.02
N VAL A 199 11.40 -15.77 6.77
CA VAL A 199 12.30 -15.91 5.61
C VAL A 199 13.30 -14.74 5.53
N ALA A 200 12.88 -13.51 5.78
CA ALA A 200 13.75 -12.35 5.74
C ALA A 200 14.85 -12.44 6.81
N VAL A 201 14.51 -12.85 8.04
CA VAL A 201 15.49 -13.02 9.13
C VAL A 201 16.47 -14.17 8.81
N ILE A 202 15.99 -15.31 8.32
CA ILE A 202 16.86 -16.43 7.93
C ILE A 202 17.84 -16.00 6.82
N GLN A 203 17.35 -15.30 5.80
CA GLN A 203 18.21 -14.79 4.72
C GLN A 203 19.25 -13.78 5.22
N GLU A 204 18.85 -12.88 6.12
CA GLU A 204 19.79 -11.92 6.71
C GLU A 204 20.90 -12.64 7.50
N MET A 205 20.56 -13.70 8.24
CA MET A 205 21.57 -14.50 8.96
C MET A 205 22.50 -15.28 8.05
N GLN A 206 22.02 -15.75 6.91
CA GLN A 206 22.78 -16.58 5.96
C GLN A 206 23.56 -15.76 4.91
N GLN A 207 23.18 -14.49 4.71
CA GLN A 207 23.77 -13.59 3.71
C GLN A 207 23.91 -14.24 2.30
N PRO A 208 22.85 -14.83 1.71
CA PRO A 208 22.96 -15.51 0.43
C PRO A 208 23.09 -14.50 -0.72
N ASP A 209 23.73 -14.90 -1.83
CA ASP A 209 23.86 -14.12 -3.06
C ASP A 209 22.56 -14.03 -3.89
N LYS A 210 21.50 -14.69 -3.42
CA LYS A 210 20.23 -14.86 -4.17
C LYS A 210 19.04 -14.52 -3.29
N VAL A 211 18.14 -13.70 -3.83
CA VAL A 211 16.83 -13.45 -3.21
C VAL A 211 16.02 -14.76 -3.22
N LEU A 212 15.45 -15.11 -2.07
CA LEU A 212 14.76 -16.40 -1.84
C LEU A 212 15.61 -17.63 -2.20
N TRP A 213 16.96 -17.52 -2.16
CA TRP A 213 17.93 -18.55 -2.58
C TRP A 213 17.81 -19.01 -4.05
N ILE A 214 16.91 -18.37 -4.82
CA ILE A 214 16.59 -18.77 -6.20
C ILE A 214 17.07 -17.72 -7.20
N TYR A 215 16.74 -16.45 -6.97
CA TYR A 215 16.93 -15.39 -7.95
C TYR A 215 18.24 -14.64 -7.73
N PRO A 216 19.22 -14.74 -8.66
CA PRO A 216 20.50 -14.04 -8.54
C PRO A 216 20.27 -12.52 -8.53
N TRP A 217 20.83 -11.83 -7.55
CA TRP A 217 20.70 -10.39 -7.42
C TRP A 217 22.06 -9.72 -7.23
N LYS A 218 22.35 -8.71 -8.04
CA LYS A 218 23.60 -7.93 -8.00
C LYS A 218 23.38 -6.47 -7.62
N GLY A 219 22.16 -6.08 -7.26
CA GLY A 219 21.76 -4.69 -7.07
C GLY A 219 21.92 -4.14 -5.65
N GLY A 220 22.62 -4.83 -4.74
CA GLY A 220 22.82 -4.41 -3.35
C GLY A 220 21.95 -5.17 -2.36
N ASP A 221 21.75 -4.57 -1.17
CA ASP A 221 21.07 -5.22 -0.03
C ASP A 221 19.59 -5.48 -0.33
N PHE A 222 19.16 -6.71 -0.18
CA PHE A 222 17.77 -7.14 -0.28
C PHE A 222 17.23 -7.57 1.10
N SER A 223 15.92 -7.78 1.23
CA SER A 223 15.31 -8.24 2.48
C SER A 223 14.14 -9.16 2.18
N GLY A 224 14.27 -10.44 2.57
CA GLY A 224 13.27 -11.47 2.26
C GLY A 224 13.03 -11.56 0.75
N PRO A 225 11.77 -11.54 0.28
CA PRO A 225 11.46 -11.59 -1.14
C PRO A 225 11.69 -10.27 -1.87
N PHE A 226 12.11 -9.19 -1.20
CA PHE A 226 12.21 -7.87 -1.79
C PHE A 226 13.64 -7.59 -2.26
N PHE A 227 13.81 -7.24 -3.53
CA PHE A 227 15.09 -6.85 -4.12
C PHE A 227 15.74 -5.61 -3.50
N TYR A 228 15.00 -4.86 -2.71
CA TYR A 228 15.45 -3.64 -2.09
C TYR A 228 15.07 -3.62 -0.61
N ARG A 229 16.06 -3.45 0.27
CA ARG A 229 15.86 -3.48 1.73
C ARG A 229 14.80 -2.49 2.25
N ASN A 230 14.67 -1.30 1.60
CA ASN A 230 13.68 -0.32 2.01
C ASN A 230 12.25 -0.76 1.65
N HIS A 231 12.06 -1.57 0.58
CA HIS A 231 10.77 -2.22 0.32
C HIS A 231 10.44 -3.26 1.39
N GLY A 232 11.42 -4.05 1.84
CA GLY A 232 11.24 -4.99 2.95
C GLY A 232 10.88 -4.26 4.24
N GLY A 233 11.64 -3.22 4.62
CA GLY A 233 11.35 -2.39 5.78
C GLY A 233 9.94 -1.77 5.72
N ALA A 234 9.53 -1.27 4.55
CA ALA A 234 8.20 -0.71 4.32
C ALA A 234 7.10 -1.78 4.48
N PHE A 235 7.29 -2.95 3.91
CA PHE A 235 6.37 -4.07 4.07
C PHE A 235 6.21 -4.47 5.54
N PHE A 236 7.32 -4.56 6.30
CA PHE A 236 7.28 -4.97 7.69
C PHE A 236 6.60 -3.95 8.59
N TYR A 237 6.85 -2.64 8.47
CA TYR A 237 6.14 -1.69 9.33
C TYR A 237 4.64 -1.59 9.01
N LEU A 238 4.21 -1.79 7.75
CA LEU A 238 2.79 -1.93 7.44
C LEU A 238 2.20 -3.22 8.06
N SER A 239 2.96 -4.31 8.03
CA SER A 239 2.56 -5.57 8.66
C SER A 239 2.45 -5.45 10.19
N ILE A 240 3.37 -4.72 10.84
CA ILE A 240 3.30 -4.37 12.27
C ILE A 240 1.95 -3.69 12.57
N ALA A 241 1.58 -2.68 11.76
CA ALA A 241 0.33 -1.95 11.95
C ALA A 241 -0.91 -2.83 11.76
N VAL A 242 -0.90 -3.74 10.78
CA VAL A 242 -2.03 -4.67 10.57
C VAL A 242 -2.13 -5.66 11.73
N CYS A 243 -1.03 -6.28 12.15
CA CYS A 243 -1.02 -7.24 13.25
C CYS A 243 -1.47 -6.60 14.57
N PHE A 244 -0.90 -5.46 14.94
CA PHE A 244 -1.28 -4.76 16.16
C PHE A 244 -2.68 -4.15 16.08
N GLY A 245 -3.14 -3.70 14.90
CA GLY A 245 -4.51 -3.29 14.69
C GLY A 245 -5.51 -4.42 14.91
N LEU A 246 -5.22 -5.63 14.42
CA LEU A 246 -6.01 -6.84 14.72
C LEU A 246 -5.98 -7.19 16.21
N SER A 247 -4.82 -7.08 16.86
CA SER A 247 -4.71 -7.28 18.31
C SER A 247 -5.65 -6.34 19.07
N LEU A 248 -5.61 -5.02 18.78
CA LEU A 248 -6.50 -4.03 19.41
C LEU A 248 -7.97 -4.31 19.12
N TYR A 249 -8.30 -4.69 17.87
CA TYR A 249 -9.66 -5.05 17.49
C TYR A 249 -10.18 -6.21 18.34
N PHE A 250 -9.41 -7.30 18.47
CA PHE A 250 -9.84 -8.47 19.25
C PHE A 250 -9.82 -8.22 20.76
N GLN A 251 -8.90 -7.40 21.27
CA GLN A 251 -8.95 -6.95 22.67
C GLN A 251 -10.25 -6.20 22.94
N ARG A 252 -10.64 -5.29 22.06
CA ARG A 252 -11.82 -4.44 22.25
C ARG A 252 -13.15 -5.20 22.08
N THR A 253 -13.20 -6.18 21.19
CA THR A 253 -14.44 -6.92 20.87
C THR A 253 -14.68 -8.13 21.75
N LYS A 254 -13.71 -8.53 22.59
CA LYS A 254 -13.87 -9.63 23.53
C LYS A 254 -15.00 -9.30 24.52
N ASP A 255 -15.97 -10.20 24.66
CA ASP A 255 -16.99 -10.13 25.70
C ASP A 255 -16.34 -10.43 27.05
N PRO A 256 -16.43 -9.53 28.07
CA PRO A 256 -15.86 -9.78 29.39
C PRO A 256 -16.43 -11.02 30.09
N SER A 257 -17.68 -11.40 29.78
CA SER A 257 -18.34 -12.57 30.35
C SER A 257 -17.93 -13.89 29.68
N SER A 258 -17.29 -13.82 28.49
CA SER A 258 -16.88 -14.99 27.75
C SER A 258 -15.62 -15.63 28.34
N ARG A 259 -15.69 -16.93 28.63
CA ARG A 259 -14.53 -17.75 29.03
C ARG A 259 -13.58 -18.05 27.87
N LYS A 260 -13.98 -17.78 26.60
CA LYS A 260 -13.15 -18.01 25.43
C LYS A 260 -11.98 -17.02 25.40
N ASP A 261 -10.79 -17.53 25.14
CA ASP A 261 -9.62 -16.69 24.98
C ASP A 261 -9.71 -15.78 23.77
N SER A 262 -9.14 -14.58 23.91
CA SER A 262 -9.05 -13.64 22.81
C SER A 262 -7.90 -14.04 21.87
N PRO A 263 -8.04 -13.97 20.55
CA PRO A 263 -6.92 -14.15 19.63
C PRO A 263 -5.94 -12.96 19.61
N ALA A 264 -6.18 -11.93 20.41
CA ALA A 264 -5.33 -10.74 20.47
C ALA A 264 -3.83 -11.03 20.75
N PRO A 265 -3.45 -11.91 21.72
CA PRO A 265 -2.04 -12.23 21.96
C PRO A 265 -1.35 -12.84 20.74
N PHE A 266 -2.05 -13.68 19.97
CA PHE A 266 -1.53 -14.26 18.73
C PHE A 266 -1.10 -13.16 17.74
N PHE A 267 -1.97 -12.17 17.48
CA PHE A 267 -1.63 -11.06 16.58
C PHE A 267 -0.55 -10.13 17.17
N THR A 268 -0.47 -10.01 18.49
CA THR A 268 0.64 -9.30 19.14
C THR A 268 1.97 -9.99 18.84
N ILE A 269 2.04 -11.31 18.96
CA ILE A 269 3.25 -12.10 18.63
C ILE A 269 3.62 -11.91 17.16
N LEU A 270 2.66 -12.02 16.22
CA LEU A 270 2.93 -11.78 14.81
C LEU A 270 3.47 -10.36 14.56
N GLY A 271 2.93 -9.36 15.25
CA GLY A 271 3.41 -7.98 15.18
C GLY A 271 4.86 -7.85 15.66
N LEU A 272 5.21 -8.46 16.79
CA LEU A 272 6.56 -8.46 17.32
C LEU A 272 7.58 -9.16 16.42
N MET A 273 7.19 -10.26 15.76
CA MET A 273 8.04 -10.92 14.76
C MET A 273 8.32 -10.00 13.55
N ASN A 274 7.31 -9.23 13.11
CA ASN A 274 7.50 -8.23 12.06
C ASN A 274 8.37 -7.05 12.54
N VAL A 275 8.35 -6.68 13.83
CA VAL A 275 9.30 -5.68 14.39
C VAL A 275 10.74 -6.19 14.26
N GLY A 276 11.00 -7.45 14.61
CA GLY A 276 12.31 -8.08 14.44
C GLY A 276 12.78 -8.10 12.99
N ALA A 277 11.89 -8.49 12.05
CA ALA A 277 12.21 -8.50 10.62
C ALA A 277 12.41 -7.08 10.05
N CYS A 278 11.64 -6.10 10.53
CA CYS A 278 11.82 -4.70 10.17
C CYS A 278 13.19 -4.18 10.60
N ALA A 279 13.64 -4.54 11.81
CA ALA A 279 14.98 -4.24 12.28
C ALA A 279 16.06 -4.93 11.44
N ALA A 280 15.90 -6.24 11.15
CA ALA A 280 16.83 -7.03 10.34
C ALA A 280 16.94 -6.53 8.89
N SER A 281 15.92 -5.86 8.35
CA SER A 281 15.97 -5.31 6.98
C SER A 281 17.07 -4.27 6.76
N GLY A 282 17.65 -3.68 7.81
CA GLY A 282 18.65 -2.61 7.72
C GLY A 282 18.12 -1.30 7.12
N SER A 283 16.80 -1.15 6.94
CA SER A 283 16.16 0.07 6.45
C SER A 283 16.05 1.11 7.57
N ARG A 284 16.69 2.28 7.42
CA ARG A 284 16.61 3.38 8.39
C ARG A 284 15.16 3.86 8.59
N ALA A 285 14.43 4.03 7.50
CA ALA A 285 13.02 4.41 7.55
C ALA A 285 12.15 3.31 8.18
N GLY A 286 12.47 2.04 7.90
CA GLY A 286 11.85 0.89 8.55
C GLY A 286 11.98 0.97 10.07
N TRP A 287 13.17 1.29 10.59
CA TRP A 287 13.43 1.45 12.02
C TRP A 287 12.62 2.59 12.63
N ILE A 288 12.64 3.78 12.00
CA ILE A 288 11.92 4.96 12.48
C ILE A 288 10.42 4.70 12.52
N PHE A 289 9.84 4.30 11.39
CA PHE A 289 8.39 4.14 11.28
C PHE A 289 7.88 2.90 12.01
N GLY A 290 8.65 1.79 11.98
CA GLY A 290 8.32 0.59 12.76
C GLY A 290 8.28 0.85 14.25
N SER A 291 9.27 1.58 14.78
CA SER A 291 9.30 1.99 16.21
C SER A 291 8.16 2.95 16.55
N ALA A 292 7.87 3.92 15.67
CA ALA A 292 6.77 4.85 15.90
C ALA A 292 5.40 4.14 15.92
N ILE A 293 5.18 3.14 15.04
CA ILE A 293 3.97 2.31 15.05
C ILE A 293 3.89 1.46 16.32
N LEU A 294 5.01 0.88 16.77
CA LEU A 294 5.06 0.12 18.02
C LEU A 294 4.70 1.00 19.21
N ILE A 295 5.28 2.20 19.32
CA ILE A 295 4.96 3.17 20.39
C ILE A 295 3.47 3.55 20.31
N THR A 296 2.95 3.83 19.14
CA THR A 296 1.52 4.13 18.94
C THR A 296 0.64 2.97 19.40
N TYR A 297 1.00 1.73 19.07
CA TYR A 297 0.30 0.55 19.56
C TYR A 297 0.29 0.46 21.08
N LEU A 298 1.45 0.67 21.73
CA LEU A 298 1.57 0.59 23.19
C LEU A 298 0.66 1.62 23.87
N LEU A 299 0.64 2.86 23.37
CA LEU A 299 -0.23 3.92 23.88
C LEU A 299 -1.72 3.56 23.71
N LEU A 300 -2.11 3.06 22.54
CA LEU A 300 -3.49 2.68 22.27
C LEU A 300 -3.91 1.44 23.07
N ALA A 301 -3.06 0.43 23.17
CA ALA A 301 -3.32 -0.78 23.96
C ALA A 301 -3.51 -0.45 25.44
N THR A 302 -2.65 0.42 26.00
CA THR A 302 -2.79 0.93 27.36
C THR A 302 -4.10 1.67 27.54
N SER A 303 -4.46 2.54 26.60
CA SER A 303 -5.75 3.26 26.61
C SER A 303 -6.97 2.32 26.58
N VAL A 304 -6.96 1.29 25.73
CA VAL A 304 -8.01 0.27 25.66
C VAL A 304 -8.09 -0.50 26.97
N TRP A 305 -6.94 -0.86 27.55
CA TRP A 305 -6.85 -1.60 28.79
C TRP A 305 -7.37 -0.77 29.98
N LEU A 306 -6.96 0.50 30.14
CA LEU A 306 -7.43 1.41 31.17
C LEU A 306 -8.95 1.62 31.14
N ARG A 307 -9.54 1.77 29.95
CA ARG A 307 -10.99 1.92 29.80
C ARG A 307 -11.78 0.66 30.18
N ARG A 308 -11.14 -0.53 30.11
CA ARG A 308 -11.78 -1.81 30.41
C ARG A 308 -11.54 -2.29 31.83
N SER A 309 -10.41 -1.91 32.43
CA SER A 309 -10.09 -2.30 33.78
C SER A 309 -10.94 -1.49 34.79
N GLN A 310 -12.08 -2.04 35.20
CA GLN A 310 -12.76 -1.62 36.43
C GLN A 310 -11.92 -2.01 37.67
N TRP A 311 -10.72 -2.53 37.47
CA TRP A 311 -9.83 -3.09 38.52
C TRP A 311 -8.66 -2.18 38.81
N ARG A 312 -8.68 -1.58 39.99
CA ARG A 312 -7.62 -0.69 40.50
C ARG A 312 -6.27 -1.37 40.79
N GLY A 313 -6.11 -2.69 40.61
CA GLY A 313 -4.92 -3.41 41.05
C GLY A 313 -4.04 -4.10 39.98
N SER A 314 -4.48 -4.25 38.72
CA SER A 314 -3.78 -5.10 37.75
C SER A 314 -2.97 -4.36 36.68
N TRP A 315 -2.94 -3.03 36.68
CA TRP A 315 -2.20 -2.25 35.70
C TRP A 315 -0.68 -2.47 35.76
N VAL A 316 -0.16 -2.71 36.99
CA VAL A 316 1.25 -3.00 37.21
C VAL A 316 1.65 -4.30 36.49
N GLY A 317 0.80 -5.35 36.57
CA GLY A 317 1.09 -6.62 35.93
C GLY A 317 1.13 -6.52 34.36
N GLY A 318 0.17 -5.82 33.77
CA GLY A 318 0.15 -5.62 32.31
C GLY A 318 1.33 -4.77 31.80
N ALA A 319 1.63 -3.68 32.49
CA ALA A 319 2.78 -2.84 32.16
C ALA A 319 4.11 -3.56 32.38
N THR A 320 4.22 -4.39 33.44
CA THR A 320 5.41 -5.20 33.69
C THR A 320 5.64 -6.24 32.62
N VAL A 321 4.60 -6.99 32.20
CA VAL A 321 4.69 -7.98 31.11
C VAL A 321 5.11 -7.30 29.81
N LEU A 322 4.52 -6.15 29.49
CA LEU A 322 4.87 -5.40 28.32
C LEU A 322 6.32 -4.88 28.36
N ALA A 323 6.75 -4.32 29.49
CA ALA A 323 8.13 -3.89 29.69
C ALA A 323 9.10 -5.08 29.59
N CYS A 324 8.78 -6.21 30.18
CA CYS A 324 9.60 -7.43 30.09
C CYS A 324 9.70 -7.94 28.64
N VAL A 325 8.61 -7.91 27.86
CA VAL A 325 8.62 -8.29 26.45
C VAL A 325 9.48 -7.33 25.62
N VAL A 326 9.36 -6.04 25.83
CA VAL A 326 10.19 -5.02 25.14
C VAL A 326 11.67 -5.19 25.51
N VAL A 327 11.99 -5.39 26.80
CA VAL A 327 13.36 -5.64 27.27
C VAL A 327 13.89 -6.96 26.72
N LEU A 328 13.08 -8.04 26.71
CA LEU A 328 13.48 -9.33 26.16
C LEU A 328 13.79 -9.24 24.67
N ILE A 329 12.93 -8.61 23.89
CA ILE A 329 13.15 -8.40 22.45
C ILE A 329 14.39 -7.54 22.23
N GLY A 330 14.54 -6.43 22.94
CA GLY A 330 15.71 -5.57 22.89
C GLY A 330 17.00 -6.34 23.24
N SER A 331 16.95 -7.18 24.28
CA SER A 331 18.07 -8.01 24.69
C SER A 331 18.42 -9.10 23.67
N VAL A 332 17.43 -9.75 23.07
CA VAL A 332 17.62 -10.74 21.99
C VAL A 332 18.25 -10.06 20.77
N ILE A 333 17.73 -8.92 20.34
CA ILE A 333 18.31 -8.15 19.24
C ILE A 333 19.74 -7.71 19.57
N ALA A 334 19.99 -7.24 20.78
CA ALA A 334 21.31 -6.82 21.25
C ALA A 334 22.31 -7.99 21.35
N SER A 335 21.85 -9.19 21.71
CA SER A 335 22.70 -10.38 21.82
C SER A 335 23.01 -11.06 20.49
N LEU A 336 22.13 -10.91 19.49
CA LEU A 336 22.29 -11.57 18.20
C LEU A 336 23.43 -10.98 17.36
N ASN A 337 23.70 -9.68 17.44
CA ASN A 337 24.86 -9.07 16.78
C ASN A 337 25.12 -7.63 17.26
N ARG A 338 26.02 -7.48 18.27
CA ARG A 338 26.38 -6.18 18.84
C ARG A 338 27.03 -5.26 17.79
N ASP A 339 27.92 -5.81 16.96
CA ASP A 339 28.61 -5.05 15.93
C ASP A 339 27.67 -4.58 14.82
N TYR A 340 26.69 -5.39 14.47
CA TYR A 340 25.63 -5.04 13.53
C TYR A 340 24.78 -3.87 14.06
N LEU A 341 24.35 -3.93 15.35
CA LEU A 341 23.59 -2.85 15.98
C LEU A 341 24.40 -1.56 16.08
N GLU A 342 25.66 -1.65 16.49
CA GLU A 342 26.54 -0.50 16.60
C GLU A 342 26.81 0.14 15.24
N TYR A 343 27.06 -0.67 14.21
CA TYR A 343 27.19 -0.19 12.82
C TYR A 343 25.93 0.56 12.35
N HIS A 344 24.73 0.00 12.57
CA HIS A 344 23.50 0.64 12.15
C HIS A 344 23.15 1.87 13.00
N PHE A 345 23.44 1.85 14.30
CA PHE A 345 23.25 2.99 15.18
C PHE A 345 24.18 4.16 14.83
N GLN A 346 25.45 3.89 14.59
CA GLN A 346 26.41 4.89 14.11
C GLN A 346 25.98 5.46 12.74
N ARG A 347 25.51 4.62 11.87
CA ARG A 347 24.94 5.03 10.57
C ARG A 347 23.71 5.90 10.72
N PHE A 348 22.86 5.65 11.73
CA PHE A 348 21.71 6.47 12.05
C PHE A 348 22.10 7.88 12.54
N LEU A 349 23.10 7.97 13.40
CA LEU A 349 23.61 9.24 13.93
C LEU A 349 24.25 10.13 12.84
N ARG A 350 24.72 9.55 11.73
CA ARG A 350 25.31 10.28 10.60
C ARG A 350 24.29 10.84 9.60
N ILE A 351 22.99 10.57 9.77
CA ILE A 351 21.95 11.03 8.83
C ILE A 351 22.03 12.54 8.55
N PRO A 352 22.14 13.44 9.55
CA PRO A 352 22.17 14.88 9.27
C PRO A 352 23.34 15.33 8.38
N ALA A 353 24.52 14.75 8.58
CA ALA A 353 25.71 15.09 7.79
C ALA A 353 25.64 14.49 6.36
N GLU A 354 25.08 13.30 6.23
CA GLU A 354 24.91 12.64 4.92
C GLU A 354 23.82 13.29 4.05
N LEU A 355 22.83 13.98 4.63
CA LEU A 355 21.75 14.61 3.89
C LEU A 355 22.22 15.79 3.03
N GLN A 356 23.23 16.57 3.49
CA GLN A 356 23.66 17.77 2.76
C GLN A 356 24.44 17.49 1.47
N GLN A 357 25.09 16.33 1.34
CA GLN A 357 25.89 15.94 0.17
C GLN A 357 25.52 14.57 -0.38
N SER A 358 24.32 14.11 -0.11
CA SER A 358 23.89 12.79 -0.55
C SER A 358 23.58 12.79 -2.05
N ALA A 359 23.88 11.67 -2.72
CA ALA A 359 23.44 11.47 -4.10
C ALA A 359 21.93 11.69 -4.31
N ARG A 360 21.13 11.55 -3.23
CA ARG A 360 19.68 11.82 -3.27
C ARG A 360 19.35 13.29 -3.34
N THR A 361 20.09 14.16 -2.68
CA THR A 361 19.89 15.61 -2.77
C THR A 361 20.17 16.08 -4.18
N ILE A 362 21.32 15.66 -4.76
CA ILE A 362 21.65 15.94 -6.15
C ILE A 362 20.65 15.30 -7.11
N GLY A 363 20.15 14.09 -6.79
CA GLY A 363 19.11 13.41 -7.56
C GLY A 363 17.77 14.15 -7.55
N ASN A 364 17.40 14.78 -6.42
CA ASN A 364 16.22 15.63 -6.33
C ASN A 364 16.39 16.92 -7.15
N GLU A 365 17.58 17.54 -7.10
CA GLU A 365 17.91 18.71 -7.94
C GLU A 365 17.77 18.36 -9.42
N ALA A 366 18.39 17.26 -9.86
CA ALA A 366 18.28 16.79 -11.24
C ALA A 366 16.81 16.52 -11.64
N SER A 367 16.06 15.87 -10.77
CA SER A 367 14.64 15.59 -11.02
C SER A 367 13.81 16.86 -11.09
N PHE A 368 14.15 17.87 -10.30
CA PHE A 368 13.48 19.17 -10.33
C PHE A 368 13.80 19.91 -11.64
N SER A 369 15.05 19.94 -12.10
CA SER A 369 15.42 20.50 -13.42
C SER A 369 14.66 19.79 -14.55
N MET A 370 14.57 18.43 -14.51
CA MET A 370 13.77 17.67 -15.47
C MET A 370 12.29 18.09 -15.45
N PHE A 371 11.71 18.34 -14.27
CA PHE A 371 10.33 18.78 -14.15
C PHE A 371 10.14 20.22 -14.69
N GLU A 372 11.07 21.13 -14.43
CA GLU A 372 11.01 22.52 -14.92
C GLU A 372 10.99 22.61 -16.44
N ASP A 373 11.68 21.70 -17.13
CA ASP A 373 11.71 21.68 -18.60
C ASP A 373 10.39 21.23 -19.23
N VAL A 374 9.62 20.33 -18.57
CA VAL A 374 8.33 19.81 -19.07
C VAL A 374 7.28 19.76 -17.96
N PRO A 375 6.90 20.91 -17.37
CA PRO A 375 6.14 20.92 -16.13
C PRO A 375 4.67 20.48 -16.29
N VAL A 376 4.07 20.67 -17.46
CA VAL A 376 2.62 20.51 -17.64
C VAL A 376 2.24 19.04 -17.82
N PHE A 377 2.86 18.35 -18.78
CA PHE A 377 2.47 17.00 -19.20
C PHE A 377 3.52 15.93 -18.89
N GLY A 378 4.74 16.33 -18.49
CA GLY A 378 5.84 15.43 -18.18
C GLY A 378 6.39 14.69 -19.39
N TYR A 379 7.38 13.83 -19.12
CA TYR A 379 8.09 13.07 -20.16
C TYR A 379 7.44 11.72 -20.51
N GLY A 380 6.37 11.34 -19.82
CA GLY A 380 5.68 10.08 -19.97
C GLY A 380 5.91 9.11 -18.80
N ALA A 381 4.88 8.36 -18.49
CA ALA A 381 4.89 7.42 -17.38
C ALA A 381 5.99 6.34 -17.54
N ASP A 382 6.68 6.00 -16.43
CA ASP A 382 7.81 5.06 -16.35
C ASP A 382 9.02 5.42 -17.28
N SER A 383 9.16 6.70 -17.69
CA SER A 383 10.25 7.14 -18.59
C SER A 383 11.48 7.72 -17.91
N TYR A 384 11.45 7.94 -16.59
CA TYR A 384 12.48 8.65 -15.82
C TYR A 384 13.91 8.19 -16.15
N ASN A 385 14.15 6.87 -16.17
CA ASN A 385 15.46 6.29 -16.47
C ASN A 385 16.02 6.70 -17.85
N HIS A 386 15.14 6.82 -18.84
CA HIS A 386 15.53 7.20 -20.20
C HIS A 386 15.86 8.68 -20.27
N VAL A 387 14.97 9.49 -19.71
CA VAL A 387 15.06 10.96 -19.76
C VAL A 387 16.25 11.48 -18.97
N PHE A 388 16.59 10.86 -17.82
CA PHE A 388 17.76 11.24 -17.05
C PHE A 388 19.07 11.20 -17.89
N SER A 389 19.13 10.38 -18.93
CA SER A 389 20.27 10.32 -19.83
C SER A 389 20.57 11.66 -20.52
N LEU A 390 19.60 12.54 -20.68
CA LEU A 390 19.76 13.88 -21.25
C LEU A 390 20.43 14.86 -20.27
N TYR A 391 20.41 14.58 -18.98
CA TYR A 391 20.89 15.43 -17.89
C TYR A 391 22.23 14.95 -17.29
N ILE A 392 22.84 13.91 -17.87
CA ILE A 392 24.09 13.30 -17.34
C ILE A 392 25.24 14.31 -17.25
N ASP A 393 25.35 15.20 -18.20
CA ASP A 393 26.44 16.18 -18.25
C ASP A 393 26.24 17.31 -17.24
N GLU A 394 25.00 17.62 -16.86
CA GLU A 394 24.67 18.60 -15.84
C GLU A 394 24.87 18.03 -14.43
N PHE A 395 24.63 16.72 -14.23
CA PHE A 395 24.70 16.04 -12.94
C PHE A 395 25.71 14.88 -12.93
N PRO A 396 27.01 15.14 -13.24
CA PRO A 396 28.03 14.08 -13.38
C PRO A 396 28.27 13.31 -12.08
N ALA A 397 27.97 13.89 -10.92
CA ALA A 397 28.10 13.24 -9.61
C ALA A 397 27.19 12.03 -9.44
N LEU A 398 26.07 11.95 -10.16
CA LEU A 398 25.13 10.83 -10.14
C LEU A 398 25.53 9.66 -11.04
N VAL A 399 26.61 9.85 -11.83
CA VAL A 399 27.03 8.88 -12.83
C VAL A 399 28.41 8.33 -12.48
N ARG A 400 28.50 7.02 -12.32
CA ARG A 400 29.79 6.36 -12.10
C ARG A 400 30.35 5.90 -13.42
N LYS A 401 31.50 6.48 -13.79
CA LYS A 401 32.28 6.07 -14.98
C LYS A 401 33.38 5.07 -14.59
N HIS A 402 33.67 4.13 -15.47
CA HIS A 402 34.76 3.19 -15.29
C HIS A 402 36.11 3.93 -15.47
N LYS A 403 36.99 3.89 -14.47
CA LYS A 403 38.25 4.68 -14.44
C LYS A 403 39.14 4.53 -15.67
N ARG A 404 39.21 3.33 -16.29
CA ARG A 404 40.09 3.08 -17.46
C ARG A 404 39.43 3.34 -18.81
N SER A 405 38.11 3.12 -18.94
CA SER A 405 37.44 3.19 -20.25
C SER A 405 36.52 4.39 -20.40
N GLY A 406 36.31 5.20 -19.35
CA GLY A 406 35.36 6.30 -19.35
C GLY A 406 33.89 5.88 -19.51
N ARG A 407 33.61 4.56 -19.67
CA ARG A 407 32.27 4.05 -19.88
C ARG A 407 31.42 4.25 -18.61
N ILE A 408 30.15 4.61 -18.78
CA ILE A 408 29.18 4.69 -17.69
C ILE A 408 29.00 3.30 -17.09
N ARG A 409 29.29 3.16 -15.80
CA ARG A 409 29.17 1.92 -15.06
C ARG A 409 27.78 1.81 -14.41
N THR A 410 27.29 2.92 -13.86
CA THR A 410 25.96 3.02 -13.25
C THR A 410 25.39 4.39 -13.57
N ASN A 411 24.10 4.42 -13.88
CA ASN A 411 23.32 5.62 -14.12
C ASN A 411 22.33 5.83 -12.95
N TRP A 412 21.83 7.05 -12.78
CA TRP A 412 20.76 7.35 -11.85
C TRP A 412 19.43 6.93 -12.47
N VAL A 413 18.94 5.76 -12.08
CA VAL A 413 17.83 5.08 -12.78
C VAL A 413 16.47 5.58 -12.33
N GLN A 414 16.40 6.23 -11.16
CA GLN A 414 15.15 6.66 -10.52
C GLN A 414 15.44 7.81 -9.53
N ALA A 415 14.43 8.66 -9.29
CA ALA A 415 14.56 9.86 -8.46
C ALA A 415 14.87 9.59 -6.97
N HIS A 416 14.56 8.41 -6.43
CA HIS A 416 14.49 8.14 -4.98
C HIS A 416 13.55 9.10 -4.21
N ASN A 417 12.53 9.57 -4.92
CA ASN A 417 11.46 10.43 -4.45
C ASN A 417 10.26 10.18 -5.37
N ASP A 418 9.34 9.29 -4.96
CA ASP A 418 8.21 8.91 -5.82
C ASP A 418 7.32 10.09 -6.25
N PRO A 419 6.91 11.03 -5.36
CA PRO A 419 6.14 12.20 -5.78
C PRO A 419 6.85 13.04 -6.84
N LEU A 420 8.14 13.28 -6.70
CA LEU A 420 8.90 14.07 -7.67
C LEU A 420 9.08 13.31 -8.98
N GLN A 421 9.34 11.99 -8.92
CA GLN A 421 9.39 11.15 -10.12
C GLN A 421 8.06 11.16 -10.87
N MET A 422 6.93 11.05 -10.16
CA MET A 422 5.60 11.15 -10.77
C MET A 422 5.36 12.53 -11.40
N ALA A 423 5.88 13.61 -10.81
CA ALA A 423 5.81 14.95 -11.39
C ALA A 423 6.63 15.05 -12.69
N VAL A 424 7.84 14.49 -12.73
CA VAL A 424 8.67 14.42 -13.95
C VAL A 424 7.99 13.62 -15.06
N GLU A 425 7.44 12.46 -14.71
CA GLU A 425 6.86 11.52 -15.68
C GLU A 425 5.47 11.95 -16.16
N LEU A 426 4.62 12.40 -15.26
CA LEU A 426 3.21 12.71 -15.55
C LEU A 426 2.95 14.21 -15.73
N GLY A 427 3.92 15.05 -15.39
CA GLY A 427 3.73 16.48 -15.28
C GLY A 427 2.75 16.88 -14.18
N PHE A 428 2.49 18.19 -14.06
CA PHE A 428 1.52 18.72 -13.09
C PHE A 428 0.12 18.16 -13.29
N VAL A 429 -0.34 18.04 -14.54
CA VAL A 429 -1.70 17.55 -14.87
C VAL A 429 -1.87 16.10 -14.40
N GLY A 430 -0.98 15.21 -14.80
CA GLY A 430 -1.10 13.79 -14.43
C GLY A 430 -0.84 13.54 -12.94
N ALA A 431 0.07 14.29 -12.31
CA ALA A 431 0.30 14.23 -10.87
C ALA A 431 -0.93 14.66 -10.06
N CYS A 432 -1.62 15.73 -10.49
CA CYS A 432 -2.90 16.15 -9.88
C CYS A 432 -3.97 15.05 -10.02
N ILE A 433 -4.10 14.44 -11.20
CA ILE A 433 -5.06 13.36 -11.42
C ILE A 433 -4.73 12.16 -10.50
N LEU A 434 -3.46 11.77 -10.40
CA LEU A 434 -3.01 10.68 -9.53
C LEU A 434 -3.34 10.97 -8.06
N ALA A 435 -3.19 12.22 -7.62
CA ALA A 435 -3.46 12.65 -6.25
C ALA A 435 -4.96 12.61 -5.86
N LEU A 436 -5.89 12.63 -6.82
CA LEU A 436 -7.34 12.66 -6.52
C LEU A 436 -7.80 11.48 -5.67
N SER A 437 -7.28 10.27 -5.91
CA SER A 437 -7.68 9.08 -5.15
C SER A 437 -7.25 9.13 -3.68
N PRO A 438 -5.99 9.36 -3.31
CA PRO A 438 -5.61 9.51 -1.91
C PRO A 438 -6.25 10.73 -1.25
N LEU A 439 -6.40 11.86 -1.95
CA LEU A 439 -7.08 13.05 -1.44
C LEU A 439 -8.56 12.79 -1.12
N PHE A 440 -9.26 11.98 -1.91
CA PHE A 440 -10.63 11.55 -1.59
C PHE A 440 -10.66 10.83 -0.24
N PHE A 441 -9.78 9.87 0.01
CA PHE A 441 -9.74 9.16 1.29
C PHE A 441 -9.39 10.10 2.44
N LEU A 442 -8.41 11.00 2.26
CA LEU A 442 -8.05 11.99 3.27
C LEU A 442 -9.21 12.92 3.61
N ALA A 443 -9.97 13.38 2.62
CA ALA A 443 -11.17 14.18 2.84
C ALA A 443 -12.23 13.39 3.65
N VAL A 444 -12.50 12.13 3.28
CA VAL A 444 -13.40 11.26 4.05
C VAL A 444 -12.93 11.09 5.49
N PHE A 445 -11.63 10.96 5.72
CA PHE A 445 -11.06 10.80 7.07
C PHE A 445 -11.14 12.09 7.87
N ALA A 446 -10.88 13.25 7.27
CA ALA A 446 -11.01 14.54 7.93
C ALA A 446 -12.45 14.76 8.48
N PHE A 447 -13.46 14.42 7.69
CA PHE A 447 -14.87 14.49 8.13
C PHE A 447 -15.25 13.46 9.20
N LYS A 448 -14.48 12.39 9.36
CA LYS A 448 -14.74 11.30 10.30
C LYS A 448 -13.71 11.20 11.43
N LEU A 449 -12.87 12.21 11.63
CA LEU A 449 -11.71 12.16 12.52
C LEU A 449 -12.07 11.71 13.96
N PHE A 450 -13.20 12.20 14.50
CA PHE A 450 -13.66 11.86 15.85
C PHE A 450 -14.27 10.45 15.98
N HIS A 451 -14.36 9.71 14.88
CA HIS A 451 -14.92 8.36 14.84
C HIS A 451 -13.85 7.27 14.66
N PHE A 452 -12.57 7.66 14.68
CA PHE A 452 -11.48 6.70 14.55
C PHE A 452 -11.43 5.80 15.77
N ARG A 453 -11.37 4.51 15.54
CA ARG A 453 -11.07 3.49 16.54
C ARG A 453 -9.58 3.15 16.51
N GLU A 454 -9.10 2.55 17.59
CA GLU A 454 -7.70 2.29 17.81
C GLU A 454 -7.04 1.54 16.64
N GLU A 455 -7.70 0.50 16.12
CA GLU A 455 -7.21 -0.24 14.96
C GLU A 455 -7.10 0.62 13.69
N SER A 456 -8.09 1.50 13.47
CA SER A 456 -8.10 2.42 12.31
C SER A 456 -7.02 3.48 12.42
N ILE A 457 -6.69 3.94 13.62
CA ILE A 457 -5.60 4.88 13.87
C ILE A 457 -4.26 4.26 13.44
N LEU A 458 -3.98 3.02 13.86
CA LEU A 458 -2.74 2.33 13.49
C LEU A 458 -2.62 2.15 11.97
N TRP A 459 -3.67 1.70 11.32
CA TRP A 459 -3.66 1.51 9.87
C TRP A 459 -3.48 2.84 9.13
N PHE A 460 -4.16 3.89 9.57
CA PHE A 460 -4.02 5.23 8.98
C PHE A 460 -2.62 5.81 9.16
N VAL A 461 -2.07 5.73 10.38
CA VAL A 461 -0.71 6.21 10.69
C VAL A 461 0.34 5.47 9.84
N SER A 462 0.18 4.16 9.65
CA SER A 462 1.10 3.39 8.82
C SER A 462 1.07 3.78 7.35
N VAL A 463 -0.11 4.09 6.81
CA VAL A 463 -0.28 4.60 5.45
C VAL A 463 0.35 5.99 5.30
N LEU A 464 0.17 6.86 6.31
CA LEU A 464 0.81 8.18 6.33
C LEU A 464 2.34 8.04 6.35
N PHE A 465 2.88 7.13 7.14
CA PHE A 465 4.33 6.87 7.16
C PHE A 465 4.84 6.33 5.82
N LEU A 466 4.06 5.46 5.15
CA LEU A 466 4.43 4.99 3.82
C LEU A 466 4.47 6.14 2.81
N PHE A 467 3.50 7.03 2.85
CA PHE A 467 3.48 8.22 2.00
C PHE A 467 4.67 9.16 2.31
N VAL A 468 4.97 9.42 3.58
CA VAL A 468 6.16 10.20 3.97
C VAL A 468 7.45 9.51 3.51
N HIS A 469 7.52 8.18 3.62
CA HIS A 469 8.68 7.41 3.16
C HIS A 469 8.92 7.54 1.65
N SER A 470 7.87 7.69 0.87
CA SER A 470 7.96 7.84 -0.59
C SER A 470 8.64 9.13 -1.06
N PHE A 471 8.75 10.17 -0.19
CA PHE A 471 9.54 11.38 -0.49
C PHE A 471 11.07 11.17 -0.40
N ALA A 472 11.52 10.07 0.19
CA ALA A 472 12.93 9.76 0.37
C ALA A 472 13.34 8.45 -0.31
N GLU A 473 12.39 7.71 -0.89
CA GLU A 473 12.61 6.38 -1.46
C GLU A 473 11.60 6.03 -2.56
N LEU A 474 11.89 4.94 -3.26
CA LEU A 474 11.09 4.38 -4.36
C LEU A 474 10.08 3.36 -3.86
N ILE A 475 9.12 3.78 -3.08
CA ILE A 475 8.17 2.89 -2.41
C ILE A 475 7.13 2.33 -3.38
N PHE A 476 6.59 3.18 -4.24
CA PHE A 476 5.50 2.83 -5.16
C PHE A 476 5.93 2.14 -6.45
N GLN A 477 7.24 1.90 -6.61
CA GLN A 477 7.74 0.96 -7.61
C GLN A 477 7.42 -0.50 -7.26
N SER A 478 7.20 -0.80 -5.98
CA SER A 478 6.74 -2.11 -5.52
C SER A 478 5.22 -2.20 -5.58
N THR A 479 4.71 -3.11 -6.41
CA THR A 479 3.26 -3.32 -6.58
C THR A 479 2.56 -3.71 -5.27
N VAL A 480 3.22 -4.51 -4.41
CA VAL A 480 2.65 -4.91 -3.12
C VAL A 480 2.52 -3.71 -2.17
N LEU A 481 3.51 -2.79 -2.15
CA LEU A 481 3.45 -1.60 -1.29
C LEU A 481 2.38 -0.62 -1.77
N LEU A 482 2.26 -0.42 -3.09
CA LEU A 482 1.18 0.36 -3.68
C LEU A 482 -0.19 -0.26 -3.39
N ALA A 483 -0.31 -1.59 -3.50
CA ALA A 483 -1.54 -2.31 -3.18
C ALA A 483 -1.91 -2.21 -1.69
N LEU A 484 -0.93 -2.36 -0.79
CA LEU A 484 -1.15 -2.21 0.65
C LEU A 484 -1.52 -0.77 1.02
N PHE A 485 -0.87 0.23 0.42
CA PHE A 485 -1.24 1.64 0.58
C PHE A 485 -2.71 1.87 0.26
N ALA A 486 -3.13 1.48 -0.94
CA ALA A 486 -4.50 1.68 -1.40
C ALA A 486 -5.51 0.82 -0.62
N PHE A 487 -5.16 -0.43 -0.32
CA PHE A 487 -6.02 -1.34 0.43
C PHE A 487 -6.23 -0.90 1.89
N LEU A 488 -5.19 -0.43 2.58
CA LEU A 488 -5.32 0.06 3.95
C LEU A 488 -6.11 1.37 4.03
N LEU A 489 -5.99 2.29 3.06
CA LEU A 489 -6.88 3.45 2.93
C LEU A 489 -8.35 3.00 2.84
N LEU A 490 -8.63 2.03 1.97
CA LEU A 490 -9.97 1.45 1.85
C LEU A 490 -10.42 0.73 3.14
N ALA A 491 -9.52 -0.02 3.79
CA ALA A 491 -9.82 -0.74 5.04
C ALA A 491 -10.21 0.22 6.17
N VAL A 492 -9.51 1.35 6.31
CA VAL A 492 -9.84 2.41 7.26
C VAL A 492 -11.23 2.98 6.95
N GLU A 493 -11.50 3.34 5.68
CA GLU A 493 -12.81 3.87 5.26
C GLU A 493 -13.93 2.86 5.59
N ARG A 494 -13.76 1.60 5.23
CA ARG A 494 -14.74 0.55 5.50
C ARG A 494 -14.95 0.32 6.99
N ASN A 495 -13.89 0.28 7.78
CA ASN A 495 -14.02 0.11 9.22
C ASN A 495 -14.80 1.27 9.87
N LEU A 496 -14.57 2.51 9.43
CA LEU A 496 -15.31 3.69 9.87
C LEU A 496 -16.80 3.64 9.44
N HIS A 497 -17.07 3.16 8.22
CA HIS A 497 -18.44 3.01 7.74
C HIS A 497 -19.23 1.98 8.56
N PHE A 498 -18.62 0.83 8.87
CA PHE A 498 -19.28 -0.24 9.65
C PHE A 498 -19.55 0.16 11.10
N GLN A 499 -18.77 1.06 11.67
CA GLN A 499 -18.99 1.58 13.03
C GLN A 499 -20.31 2.35 13.14
N LYS A 500 -20.62 3.18 12.15
CA LYS A 500 -21.85 3.98 12.14
C LYS A 500 -23.11 3.09 12.09
N SER A 501 -23.03 1.94 11.41
CA SER A 501 -24.14 0.99 11.36
C SER A 501 -24.34 0.26 12.70
N ASP A 502 -23.25 -0.13 13.38
CA ASP A 502 -23.32 -0.79 14.69
C ASP A 502 -23.95 0.10 15.78
N THR A 503 -23.65 1.40 15.73
CA THR A 503 -24.20 2.38 16.70
C THR A 503 -25.68 2.62 16.48
N ARG A 504 -26.13 2.73 15.22
CA ARG A 504 -27.56 2.90 14.90
C ARG A 504 -28.42 1.71 15.33
N LEU A 505 -27.88 0.48 15.20
CA LEU A 505 -28.59 -0.74 15.63
C LEU A 505 -28.73 -0.85 17.16
N LYS A 506 -27.82 -0.25 17.95
CA LYS A 506 -27.88 -0.22 19.41
C LYS A 506 -28.91 0.81 19.96
N HIS A 507 -29.26 1.81 19.18
CA HIS A 507 -30.17 2.89 19.54
C HIS A 507 -31.50 2.84 18.76
N ALA A 508 -31.76 1.77 18.02
CA ALA A 508 -33.06 1.51 17.44
C ALA A 508 -33.97 0.98 18.56
N PRO A 509 -35.20 1.57 18.75
CA PRO A 509 -36.13 1.21 19.83
C PRO A 509 -36.63 -0.23 19.71
#